data_68582abf485fe89c9aac2cd729836e89
#
_entry.id   68582abf485fe89c9aac2cd729836e89
#
_cell.length_a   1.000
_cell.length_b   1.000
_cell.length_c   1.000
_cell.angle_alpha   90.00
_cell.angle_beta   90.00
_cell.angle_gamma   90.00
#
_symmetry.space_group_name_H-M   'P 1'
#
loop_
_entity.id
_entity.type
_entity.pdbx_description
1 polymer ?
#
loop_
_entity_poly.entity_id
_entity_poly.type
_entity_poly.pdbx_seq_one_letter_code
_entity_poly.pdbx_strand_id
1 'polypeptide(L)'
;MSADVEVEKLPPAAQKVLSAEAPAPVKLMAARGVIPGAKPGDIVIVVSVLAGSDDPKLAETARATLAKLPPPILQGALTADLPGSVILELARVYPNNHEVVTSLLRMSRIGTTALEIMADAADERAGELIATNEELMLKNPTVIEKLYMNKRVRMSTADRLVELAVRHNLELKIPAFAEAAQAIKNELILEPAEEPYFDDVLFKEANQLGERLQLDAENPDTHEVDEEGEEKLKDAVLPLHAKLAQMSVSQKIRAATLGSTGERLILVRDPNRLVATAAVKSPLMRENEAAQISASRAVSDDVLRQIALNREFTRSYQVKINLVMNPRTPLTFSTRLIPHLRDSDLRILSKSKNVSAAIGQAVRQQLSKKNKG
;
A
#
# COMPACT_ATOMS: atom_id res chain seq x y z
N MET A 1 -17.27 -3.63 -26.79
CA MET A 1 -17.64 -2.20 -26.96
C MET A 1 -17.96 -1.64 -25.58
N SER A 2 -17.36 -0.52 -25.20
CA SER A 2 -17.70 0.15 -23.93
C SER A 2 -19.14 0.65 -24.00
N ALA A 3 -19.97 0.29 -23.03
CA ALA A 3 -21.42 0.58 -23.04
C ALA A 3 -21.78 2.08 -22.94
N ASP A 4 -20.79 2.92 -22.62
CA ASP A 4 -20.94 4.37 -22.41
C ASP A 4 -20.56 5.23 -23.64
N VAL A 5 -20.07 4.59 -24.73
CA VAL A 5 -19.70 5.31 -25.96
C VAL A 5 -20.93 5.39 -26.89
N GLU A 6 -21.45 6.60 -27.03
CA GLU A 6 -22.58 6.87 -27.92
C GLU A 6 -22.08 6.98 -29.37
N VAL A 7 -21.96 5.85 -30.06
CA VAL A 7 -21.42 5.76 -31.43
C VAL A 7 -22.20 6.66 -32.41
N GLU A 8 -23.49 6.83 -32.20
CA GLU A 8 -24.38 7.65 -33.04
C GLU A 8 -24.03 9.14 -33.03
N LYS A 9 -23.37 9.62 -31.99
CA LYS A 9 -22.90 11.02 -31.89
C LYS A 9 -21.55 11.28 -32.55
N LEU A 10 -20.84 10.21 -32.93
CA LEU A 10 -19.55 10.35 -33.60
C LEU A 10 -19.71 10.76 -35.09
N PRO A 11 -18.66 11.35 -35.70
CA PRO A 11 -18.66 11.63 -37.14
C PRO A 11 -18.92 10.37 -37.97
N PRO A 12 -19.53 10.47 -39.18
CA PRO A 12 -19.86 9.31 -40.01
C PRO A 12 -18.65 8.38 -40.32
N ALA A 13 -17.47 8.96 -40.44
CA ALA A 13 -16.23 8.19 -40.66
C ALA A 13 -15.89 7.31 -39.44
N ALA A 14 -16.05 7.85 -38.23
CA ALA A 14 -15.83 7.12 -36.98
C ALA A 14 -16.89 6.00 -36.77
N GLN A 15 -18.17 6.32 -37.07
CA GLN A 15 -19.25 5.33 -37.01
C GLN A 15 -18.98 4.14 -37.94
N LYS A 16 -18.56 4.41 -39.19
CA LYS A 16 -18.18 3.37 -40.15
C LYS A 16 -17.05 2.49 -39.65
N VAL A 17 -16.04 3.06 -39.01
CA VAL A 17 -14.91 2.28 -38.44
C VAL A 17 -15.35 1.35 -37.33
N LEU A 18 -16.25 1.82 -36.47
CA LEU A 18 -16.75 1.05 -35.31
C LEU A 18 -17.85 0.04 -35.68
N SER A 19 -18.36 0.07 -36.92
CA SER A 19 -19.35 -0.89 -37.36
C SER A 19 -18.76 -2.32 -37.42
N ALA A 20 -19.63 -3.32 -37.24
CA ALA A 20 -19.20 -4.73 -37.34
C ALA A 20 -18.66 -5.06 -38.74
N GLU A 21 -19.23 -4.44 -39.79
CA GLU A 21 -18.92 -4.67 -41.19
C GLU A 21 -17.67 -3.93 -41.69
N ALA A 22 -17.04 -3.09 -40.85
CA ALA A 22 -15.89 -2.32 -41.28
C ALA A 22 -14.70 -3.23 -41.68
N PRO A 23 -14.08 -2.99 -42.86
CA PRO A 23 -12.94 -3.79 -43.31
C PRO A 23 -11.75 -3.71 -42.35
N ALA A 24 -11.06 -4.82 -42.12
CA ALA A 24 -9.90 -4.89 -41.23
C ALA A 24 -8.81 -3.82 -41.50
N PRO A 25 -8.46 -3.49 -42.76
CA PRO A 25 -7.51 -2.40 -43.05
C PRO A 25 -8.00 -1.03 -42.55
N VAL A 26 -9.30 -0.76 -42.63
CA VAL A 26 -9.87 0.52 -42.17
C VAL A 26 -9.82 0.61 -40.65
N LYS A 27 -10.17 -0.50 -39.95
CA LYS A 27 -10.01 -0.58 -38.49
C LYS A 27 -8.56 -0.39 -38.06
N LEU A 28 -7.61 -0.99 -38.80
CA LEU A 28 -6.19 -0.85 -38.49
C LEU A 28 -5.67 0.58 -38.73
N MET A 29 -6.14 1.29 -39.77
CA MET A 29 -5.81 2.70 -39.99
C MET A 29 -6.36 3.57 -38.84
N ALA A 30 -7.58 3.34 -38.44
CA ALA A 30 -8.20 4.05 -37.31
C ALA A 30 -7.51 3.73 -35.96
N ALA A 31 -7.08 2.50 -35.74
CA ALA A 31 -6.27 2.11 -34.59
C ALA A 31 -4.92 2.84 -34.53
N ARG A 32 -4.41 3.31 -35.68
CA ARG A 32 -3.23 4.19 -35.78
C ARG A 32 -3.57 5.70 -35.64
N GLY A 33 -4.82 6.02 -35.31
CA GLY A 33 -5.27 7.40 -35.14
C GLY A 33 -5.57 8.15 -36.46
N VAL A 34 -5.66 7.44 -37.59
CA VAL A 34 -5.92 8.04 -38.91
C VAL A 34 -7.41 7.90 -39.24
N ILE A 35 -8.19 8.94 -38.98
CA ILE A 35 -9.64 8.99 -39.24
C ILE A 35 -9.94 10.32 -39.97
N PRO A 36 -10.21 10.29 -41.28
CA PRO A 36 -10.44 11.51 -42.02
C PRO A 36 -11.63 12.32 -41.49
N GLY A 37 -11.41 13.63 -41.28
CA GLY A 37 -12.44 14.57 -40.85
C GLY A 37 -12.90 14.42 -39.38
N ALA A 38 -12.27 13.54 -38.58
CA ALA A 38 -12.56 13.42 -37.16
C ALA A 38 -11.82 14.49 -36.34
N LYS A 39 -12.47 14.99 -35.28
CA LYS A 39 -11.84 15.87 -34.30
C LYS A 39 -10.94 15.06 -33.35
N PRO A 40 -9.99 15.70 -32.64
CA PRO A 40 -9.11 15.01 -31.70
C PRO A 40 -9.82 14.13 -30.67
N GLY A 41 -10.93 14.62 -30.08
CA GLY A 41 -11.75 13.84 -29.16
C GLY A 41 -12.33 12.56 -29.78
N ASP A 42 -12.86 12.67 -31.01
CA ASP A 42 -13.44 11.53 -31.73
C ASP A 42 -12.35 10.47 -32.07
N ILE A 43 -11.14 10.92 -32.44
CA ILE A 43 -10.01 10.03 -32.69
C ILE A 43 -9.67 9.23 -31.45
N VAL A 44 -9.54 9.90 -30.30
CA VAL A 44 -9.21 9.25 -29.04
C VAL A 44 -10.31 8.28 -28.58
N ILE A 45 -11.59 8.64 -28.78
CA ILE A 45 -12.71 7.74 -28.50
C ILE A 45 -12.61 6.46 -29.35
N VAL A 46 -12.45 6.61 -30.65
CA VAL A 46 -12.36 5.42 -31.55
C VAL A 46 -11.17 4.55 -31.22
N VAL A 47 -9.98 5.15 -31.01
CA VAL A 47 -8.78 4.38 -30.67
C VAL A 47 -8.95 3.68 -29.32
N SER A 48 -9.58 4.30 -28.34
CA SER A 48 -9.87 3.68 -27.04
C SER A 48 -10.83 2.50 -27.17
N VAL A 49 -11.87 2.61 -28.00
CA VAL A 49 -12.79 1.49 -28.26
C VAL A 49 -12.06 0.32 -28.95
N LEU A 50 -11.19 0.63 -29.92
CA LEU A 50 -10.39 -0.38 -30.63
C LEU A 50 -9.32 -1.02 -29.73
N ALA A 51 -8.83 -0.33 -28.70
CA ALA A 51 -7.90 -0.89 -27.70
C ALA A 51 -8.57 -2.00 -26.84
N GLY A 52 -9.88 -2.03 -26.75
CA GLY A 52 -10.68 -3.08 -26.14
C GLY A 52 -11.22 -4.12 -27.14
N SER A 53 -10.73 -4.17 -28.36
CA SER A 53 -11.16 -5.15 -29.38
C SER A 53 -10.73 -6.57 -29.02
N ASP A 54 -11.54 -7.56 -29.45
CA ASP A 54 -11.23 -8.99 -29.36
C ASP A 54 -10.09 -9.42 -30.32
N ASP A 55 -9.82 -8.62 -31.37
CA ASP A 55 -8.67 -8.83 -32.23
C ASP A 55 -7.38 -8.35 -31.56
N PRO A 56 -6.48 -9.26 -31.15
CA PRO A 56 -5.27 -8.89 -30.41
C PRO A 56 -4.37 -7.89 -31.14
N LYS A 57 -4.24 -8.04 -32.48
CA LYS A 57 -3.40 -7.19 -33.31
C LYS A 57 -3.95 -5.76 -33.41
N LEU A 58 -5.27 -5.64 -33.50
CA LEU A 58 -5.96 -4.37 -33.53
C LEU A 58 -5.85 -3.66 -32.17
N ALA A 59 -6.13 -4.39 -31.08
CA ALA A 59 -6.03 -3.91 -29.73
C ALA A 59 -4.62 -3.43 -29.35
N GLU A 60 -3.59 -4.19 -29.72
CA GLU A 60 -2.19 -3.83 -29.49
C GLU A 60 -1.81 -2.57 -30.25
N THR A 61 -2.19 -2.46 -31.53
CA THR A 61 -1.93 -1.26 -32.36
C THR A 61 -2.61 -0.03 -31.73
N ALA A 62 -3.86 -0.15 -31.32
CA ALA A 62 -4.61 0.94 -30.71
C ALA A 62 -3.99 1.39 -29.35
N ARG A 63 -3.60 0.44 -28.51
CA ARG A 63 -2.89 0.74 -27.24
C ARG A 63 -1.55 1.43 -27.48
N ALA A 64 -0.78 0.97 -28.47
CA ALA A 64 0.48 1.61 -28.85
C ALA A 64 0.26 3.04 -29.36
N THR A 65 -0.84 3.30 -30.06
CA THR A 65 -1.22 4.64 -30.52
C THR A 65 -1.64 5.52 -29.36
N LEU A 66 -2.47 5.02 -28.43
CA LEU A 66 -2.86 5.75 -27.22
C LEU A 66 -1.64 6.16 -26.40
N ALA A 67 -0.66 5.26 -26.27
CA ALA A 67 0.57 5.54 -25.51
C ALA A 67 1.47 6.62 -26.15
N LYS A 68 1.26 6.93 -27.43
CA LYS A 68 2.10 7.87 -28.21
C LYS A 68 1.26 8.86 -29.00
N LEU A 69 0.17 9.34 -28.41
CA LEU A 69 -0.67 10.35 -29.06
C LEU A 69 0.13 11.64 -29.34
N PRO A 70 0.05 12.18 -30.56
CA PRO A 70 0.62 13.48 -30.85
C PRO A 70 0.06 14.57 -29.91
N PRO A 71 0.89 15.48 -29.37
CA PRO A 71 0.44 16.50 -28.43
C PRO A 71 -0.80 17.29 -28.85
N PRO A 72 -0.96 17.71 -30.12
CA PRO A 72 -2.17 18.43 -30.55
C PRO A 72 -3.44 17.58 -30.49
N ILE A 73 -3.33 16.26 -30.73
CA ILE A 73 -4.46 15.34 -30.64
C ILE A 73 -4.82 15.11 -29.17
N LEU A 74 -3.82 14.87 -28.31
CA LEU A 74 -4.04 14.69 -26.88
C LEU A 74 -4.68 15.93 -26.25
N GLN A 75 -4.10 17.11 -26.44
CA GLN A 75 -4.62 18.38 -25.92
C GLN A 75 -6.03 18.67 -26.44
N GLY A 76 -6.26 18.49 -27.75
CA GLY A 76 -7.59 18.67 -28.32
C GLY A 76 -8.63 17.67 -27.80
N ALA A 77 -8.23 16.46 -27.48
CA ALA A 77 -9.12 15.46 -26.84
C ALA A 77 -9.47 15.83 -25.40
N LEU A 78 -8.50 16.36 -24.64
CA LEU A 78 -8.71 16.77 -23.24
C LEU A 78 -9.68 17.96 -23.08
N THR A 79 -10.00 18.68 -24.16
CA THR A 79 -11.03 19.74 -24.17
C THR A 79 -12.42 19.23 -24.57
N ALA A 80 -12.52 17.96 -25.00
CA ALA A 80 -13.79 17.35 -25.40
C ALA A 80 -14.50 16.69 -24.23
N ASP A 81 -15.83 16.51 -24.35
CA ASP A 81 -16.61 15.70 -23.39
C ASP A 81 -16.38 14.21 -23.69
N LEU A 82 -15.46 13.58 -22.96
CA LEU A 82 -15.05 12.19 -23.16
C LEU A 82 -15.96 11.23 -22.36
N PRO A 83 -16.29 10.06 -22.93
CA PRO A 83 -16.91 8.97 -22.17
C PRO A 83 -16.05 8.47 -21.02
N GLY A 84 -16.67 7.99 -19.94
CA GLY A 84 -15.96 7.49 -18.75
C GLY A 84 -14.97 6.37 -19.04
N SER A 85 -15.29 5.47 -19.98
CA SER A 85 -14.37 4.43 -20.45
C SER A 85 -13.12 4.97 -21.12
N VAL A 86 -13.25 6.06 -21.88
CA VAL A 86 -12.10 6.73 -22.53
C VAL A 86 -11.24 7.46 -21.50
N ILE A 87 -11.88 8.12 -20.53
CA ILE A 87 -11.19 8.73 -19.37
C ILE A 87 -10.38 7.68 -18.63
N LEU A 88 -10.96 6.49 -18.41
CA LEU A 88 -10.31 5.36 -17.76
C LEU A 88 -9.05 4.91 -18.53
N GLU A 89 -9.13 4.78 -19.86
CA GLU A 89 -7.97 4.41 -20.67
C GLU A 89 -6.88 5.48 -20.66
N LEU A 90 -7.25 6.76 -20.75
CA LEU A 90 -6.29 7.86 -20.60
C LEU A 90 -5.63 7.90 -19.22
N ALA A 91 -6.37 7.61 -18.16
CA ALA A 91 -5.85 7.51 -16.80
C ALA A 91 -4.82 6.37 -16.66
N ARG A 92 -5.03 5.24 -17.35
CA ARG A 92 -4.07 4.12 -17.39
C ARG A 92 -2.79 4.47 -18.13
N VAL A 93 -2.93 5.17 -19.26
CA VAL A 93 -1.81 5.45 -20.16
C VAL A 93 -0.95 6.62 -19.66
N TYR A 94 -1.58 7.63 -19.05
CA TYR A 94 -0.94 8.88 -18.66
C TYR A 94 -1.07 9.23 -17.16
N PRO A 95 -0.86 8.29 -16.23
CA PRO A 95 -1.13 8.53 -14.81
C PRO A 95 -0.25 9.61 -14.17
N ASN A 96 0.92 9.90 -14.77
CA ASN A 96 1.90 10.89 -14.31
C ASN A 96 2.11 12.04 -15.28
N ASN A 97 1.29 12.17 -16.32
CA ASN A 97 1.27 13.37 -17.14
C ASN A 97 0.38 14.42 -16.46
N HIS A 98 1.02 15.43 -15.85
CA HIS A 98 0.34 16.41 -14.99
C HIS A 98 -0.74 17.21 -15.72
N GLU A 99 -0.55 17.51 -17.01
CA GLU A 99 -1.55 18.19 -17.85
C GLU A 99 -2.78 17.30 -18.06
N VAL A 100 -2.56 16.02 -18.38
CA VAL A 100 -3.64 15.03 -18.54
C VAL A 100 -4.37 14.83 -17.21
N VAL A 101 -3.65 14.60 -16.13
CA VAL A 101 -4.23 14.40 -14.79
C VAL A 101 -5.11 15.61 -14.42
N THR A 102 -4.58 16.83 -14.57
CA THR A 102 -5.33 18.06 -14.26
C THR A 102 -6.61 18.18 -15.10
N SER A 103 -6.54 17.81 -16.38
CA SER A 103 -7.70 17.87 -17.28
C SER A 103 -8.73 16.79 -16.94
N LEU A 104 -8.30 15.55 -16.67
CA LEU A 104 -9.19 14.45 -16.32
C LEU A 104 -9.93 14.71 -15.00
N LEU A 105 -9.26 15.30 -13.99
CA LEU A 105 -9.87 15.63 -12.69
C LEU A 105 -11.00 16.68 -12.81
N ARG A 106 -11.06 17.44 -13.90
CA ARG A 106 -12.12 18.42 -14.18
C ARG A 106 -13.30 17.83 -14.96
N MET A 107 -13.16 16.63 -15.51
CA MET A 107 -14.21 16.01 -16.32
C MET A 107 -15.33 15.45 -15.44
N SER A 108 -16.57 15.80 -15.76
CA SER A 108 -17.77 15.38 -15.00
C SER A 108 -18.00 13.87 -15.00
N ARG A 109 -17.49 13.16 -16.02
CA ARG A 109 -17.66 11.70 -16.21
C ARG A 109 -16.48 10.90 -15.66
N ILE A 110 -15.57 11.50 -14.87
CA ILE A 110 -14.49 10.76 -14.24
C ILE A 110 -15.07 9.79 -13.21
N GLY A 111 -14.79 8.50 -13.40
CA GLY A 111 -15.24 7.44 -12.49
C GLY A 111 -14.22 7.12 -11.41
N THR A 112 -14.70 6.54 -10.30
CA THR A 112 -13.85 6.11 -9.17
C THR A 112 -12.69 5.23 -9.62
N THR A 113 -12.92 4.28 -10.53
CA THR A 113 -11.86 3.39 -11.04
C THR A 113 -10.73 4.14 -11.73
N ALA A 114 -11.04 5.20 -12.49
CA ALA A 114 -10.02 6.03 -13.14
C ALA A 114 -9.18 6.79 -12.09
N LEU A 115 -9.85 7.34 -11.07
CA LEU A 115 -9.19 8.01 -9.95
C LEU A 115 -8.29 7.06 -9.16
N GLU A 116 -8.75 5.84 -8.89
CA GLU A 116 -7.98 4.80 -8.18
C GLU A 116 -6.71 4.41 -8.95
N ILE A 117 -6.82 4.23 -10.27
CA ILE A 117 -5.67 3.89 -11.12
C ILE A 117 -4.66 5.05 -11.14
N MET A 118 -5.11 6.28 -11.27
CA MET A 118 -4.24 7.44 -11.20
C MET A 118 -3.55 7.53 -9.83
N ALA A 119 -4.29 7.35 -8.75
CA ALA A 119 -3.76 7.42 -7.38
C ALA A 119 -2.71 6.34 -7.10
N ASP A 120 -2.94 5.11 -7.55
CA ASP A 120 -2.04 3.98 -7.37
C ASP A 120 -0.71 4.17 -8.13
N ALA A 121 -0.80 4.74 -9.33
CA ALA A 121 0.34 4.98 -10.22
C ALA A 121 1.00 6.37 -10.02
N ALA A 122 0.38 7.28 -9.25
CA ALA A 122 0.81 8.66 -9.09
C ALA A 122 2.26 8.80 -8.65
N ASP A 123 2.99 9.72 -9.29
CA ASP A 123 4.21 10.30 -8.75
C ASP A 123 3.87 11.36 -7.69
N GLU A 124 4.89 11.99 -7.13
CA GLU A 124 4.75 12.99 -6.09
C GLU A 124 3.81 14.15 -6.49
N ARG A 125 3.97 14.67 -7.71
CA ARG A 125 3.20 15.82 -8.21
C ARG A 125 1.79 15.43 -8.65
N ALA A 126 1.62 14.29 -9.31
CA ALA A 126 0.31 13.78 -9.66
C ALA A 126 -0.53 13.47 -8.42
N GLY A 127 0.10 12.89 -7.38
CA GLY A 127 -0.55 12.64 -6.09
C GLY A 127 -1.05 13.92 -5.42
N GLU A 128 -0.25 14.98 -5.45
CA GLU A 128 -0.67 16.29 -4.92
C GLU A 128 -1.84 16.89 -5.72
N LEU A 129 -1.79 16.84 -7.05
CA LEU A 129 -2.88 17.30 -7.90
C LEU A 129 -4.21 16.59 -7.62
N ILE A 130 -4.16 15.26 -7.42
CA ILE A 130 -5.35 14.46 -7.09
C ILE A 130 -5.87 14.84 -5.70
N ALA A 131 -4.98 14.93 -4.72
CA ALA A 131 -5.31 15.21 -3.32
C ALA A 131 -5.88 16.62 -3.09
N THR A 132 -5.56 17.57 -3.94
CA THR A 132 -6.05 18.97 -3.84
C THR A 132 -7.57 19.06 -4.07
N ASN A 133 -8.19 18.10 -4.75
CA ASN A 133 -9.63 18.08 -4.94
C ASN A 133 -10.34 17.36 -3.81
N GLU A 134 -10.53 18.04 -2.67
CA GLU A 134 -11.15 17.48 -1.46
C GLU A 134 -12.55 16.91 -1.72
N GLU A 135 -13.36 17.55 -2.57
CA GLU A 135 -14.70 17.06 -2.89
C GLU A 135 -14.68 15.68 -3.56
N LEU A 136 -13.75 15.48 -4.51
CA LEU A 136 -13.53 14.16 -5.14
C LEU A 136 -13.02 13.13 -4.12
N MET A 137 -12.14 13.54 -3.21
CA MET A 137 -11.61 12.67 -2.16
C MET A 137 -12.71 12.21 -1.22
N LEU A 138 -13.57 13.11 -0.76
CA LEU A 138 -14.69 12.80 0.13
C LEU A 138 -15.73 11.90 -0.52
N LYS A 139 -15.97 12.06 -1.83
CA LYS A 139 -16.87 11.19 -2.60
C LYS A 139 -16.28 9.81 -2.89
N ASN A 140 -14.95 9.69 -2.89
CA ASN A 140 -14.22 8.47 -3.27
C ASN A 140 -13.15 8.10 -2.23
N PRO A 141 -13.53 7.64 -1.02
CA PRO A 141 -12.57 7.32 0.05
C PRO A 141 -11.48 6.31 -0.36
N THR A 142 -11.78 5.40 -1.28
CA THR A 142 -10.81 4.42 -1.81
C THR A 142 -9.64 5.08 -2.53
N VAL A 143 -9.83 6.28 -3.08
CA VAL A 143 -8.75 7.07 -3.70
C VAL A 143 -7.78 7.60 -2.64
N ILE A 144 -8.31 8.04 -1.48
CA ILE A 144 -7.49 8.41 -0.32
C ILE A 144 -6.65 7.22 0.13
N GLU A 145 -7.28 6.02 0.23
CA GLU A 145 -6.59 4.78 0.59
C GLU A 145 -5.42 4.48 -0.35
N LYS A 146 -5.63 4.62 -1.67
CA LYS A 146 -4.60 4.41 -2.68
C LYS A 146 -3.47 5.42 -2.58
N LEU A 147 -3.77 6.71 -2.43
CA LEU A 147 -2.76 7.75 -2.27
C LEU A 147 -1.95 7.56 -0.99
N TYR A 148 -2.58 7.20 0.13
CA TYR A 148 -1.88 6.91 1.39
C TYR A 148 -0.91 5.74 1.26
N MET A 149 -1.34 4.67 0.56
CA MET A 149 -0.54 3.46 0.36
C MET A 149 0.55 3.61 -0.73
N ASN A 150 0.50 4.66 -1.53
CA ASN A 150 1.51 4.93 -2.54
C ASN A 150 2.74 5.64 -1.94
N LYS A 151 3.87 4.92 -1.86
CA LYS A 151 5.14 5.44 -1.31
C LYS A 151 5.69 6.69 -2.02
N ARG A 152 5.30 6.93 -3.27
CA ARG A 152 5.76 8.09 -4.05
C ARG A 152 5.02 9.38 -3.70
N VAL A 153 3.86 9.27 -3.08
CA VAL A 153 3.09 10.42 -2.59
C VAL A 153 3.78 11.00 -1.36
N ARG A 154 3.86 12.33 -1.28
CA ARG A 154 4.46 13.06 -0.16
C ARG A 154 3.82 12.68 1.17
N MET A 155 4.61 12.75 2.23
CA MET A 155 4.13 12.50 3.57
C MET A 155 3.08 13.54 3.99
N SER A 156 3.36 14.83 3.75
CA SER A 156 2.44 15.93 4.02
C SER A 156 1.09 15.77 3.30
N THR A 157 1.10 15.33 2.05
CA THR A 157 -0.13 15.02 1.29
C THR A 157 -0.92 13.89 1.95
N ALA A 158 -0.23 12.81 2.36
CA ALA A 158 -0.88 11.68 3.02
C ALA A 158 -1.50 12.08 4.37
N ASP A 159 -0.80 12.87 5.18
CA ASP A 159 -1.29 13.36 6.47
C ASP A 159 -2.53 14.25 6.31
N ARG A 160 -2.53 15.17 5.33
CA ARG A 160 -3.72 15.98 5.00
C ARG A 160 -4.91 15.13 4.60
N LEU A 161 -4.69 14.06 3.82
CA LEU A 161 -5.78 13.16 3.42
C LEU A 161 -6.36 12.38 4.61
N VAL A 162 -5.51 11.93 5.54
CA VAL A 162 -5.99 11.27 6.78
C VAL A 162 -6.71 12.30 7.66
N GLU A 163 -6.19 13.51 7.81
CA GLU A 163 -6.86 14.59 8.54
C GLU A 163 -8.23 14.91 7.93
N LEU A 164 -8.31 15.05 6.60
CA LEU A 164 -9.56 15.27 5.88
C LEU A 164 -10.58 14.16 6.18
N ALA A 165 -10.16 12.89 6.12
CA ALA A 165 -11.01 11.75 6.43
C ALA A 165 -11.51 11.79 7.88
N VAL A 166 -10.64 12.07 8.83
CA VAL A 166 -10.98 12.17 10.26
C VAL A 166 -11.96 13.31 10.51
N ARG A 167 -11.74 14.49 9.92
CA ARG A 167 -12.60 15.68 10.05
C ARG A 167 -14.02 15.42 9.54
N HIS A 168 -14.14 14.61 8.49
CA HIS A 168 -15.43 14.23 7.89
C HIS A 168 -15.99 12.88 8.37
N ASN A 169 -15.41 12.29 9.43
CA ASN A 169 -15.80 11.00 9.99
C ASN A 169 -15.83 9.86 8.95
N LEU A 170 -14.92 9.88 7.98
CA LEU A 170 -14.72 8.79 7.05
C LEU A 170 -13.82 7.73 7.69
N GLU A 171 -14.21 6.46 7.58
CA GLU A 171 -13.39 5.33 7.98
C GLU A 171 -12.66 4.76 6.75
N LEU A 172 -11.34 4.84 6.77
CA LEU A 172 -10.50 4.34 5.68
C LEU A 172 -10.03 2.91 5.96
N LYS A 173 -10.01 2.09 4.92
CA LYS A 173 -9.51 0.70 4.98
C LYS A 173 -7.99 0.65 4.78
N ILE A 174 -7.26 1.53 5.45
CA ILE A 174 -5.80 1.50 5.47
C ILE A 174 -5.32 0.81 6.75
N PRO A 175 -4.18 0.09 6.69
CA PRO A 175 -3.59 -0.51 7.87
C PRO A 175 -3.29 0.54 8.92
N ALA A 176 -3.58 0.24 10.17
CA ALA A 176 -3.33 1.15 11.29
C ALA A 176 -4.01 2.55 11.16
N PHE A 177 -5.20 2.62 10.50
CA PHE A 177 -5.92 3.90 10.35
C PHE A 177 -6.22 4.54 11.70
N ALA A 178 -6.66 3.76 12.68
CA ALA A 178 -6.97 4.29 14.02
C ALA A 178 -5.74 4.90 14.69
N GLU A 179 -4.58 4.28 14.54
CA GLU A 179 -3.30 4.77 15.06
C GLU A 179 -2.87 6.06 14.34
N ALA A 180 -2.96 6.10 13.00
CA ALA A 180 -2.65 7.28 12.20
C ALA A 180 -3.60 8.45 12.55
N ALA A 181 -4.89 8.19 12.61
CA ALA A 181 -5.90 9.18 12.98
C ALA A 181 -5.68 9.73 14.39
N GLN A 182 -5.23 8.90 15.34
CA GLN A 182 -4.92 9.34 16.67
C GLN A 182 -3.63 10.19 16.74
N ALA A 183 -2.62 9.82 15.94
CA ALA A 183 -1.38 10.60 15.86
C ALA A 183 -1.64 12.00 15.32
N ILE A 184 -2.37 12.09 14.21
CA ILE A 184 -2.63 13.36 13.49
C ILE A 184 -3.46 14.36 14.30
N LYS A 185 -4.30 13.91 15.25
CA LYS A 185 -5.16 14.81 16.04
C LYS A 185 -4.42 15.96 16.75
N ASN A 186 -3.16 15.78 17.06
CA ASN A 186 -2.32 16.74 17.80
C ASN A 186 -1.13 17.25 16.97
N GLU A 187 -1.06 16.91 15.69
CA GLU A 187 -0.01 17.35 14.80
C GLU A 187 -0.46 18.55 13.95
N LEU A 188 0.47 19.45 13.65
CA LEU A 188 0.23 20.53 12.70
C LEU A 188 0.46 19.97 11.29
N ILE A 189 -0.62 19.85 10.52
CA ILE A 189 -0.53 19.39 9.13
C ILE A 189 -0.23 20.58 8.23
N LEU A 190 0.83 20.43 7.43
CA LEU A 190 1.34 21.49 6.57
C LEU A 190 0.47 21.66 5.33
N GLU A 191 0.26 22.93 4.93
CA GLU A 191 -0.45 23.28 3.70
C GLU A 191 0.34 22.83 2.45
N PRO A 192 -0.32 22.63 1.29
CA PRO A 192 0.36 22.27 0.06
C PRO A 192 1.44 23.29 -0.34
N ALA A 193 2.61 22.80 -0.71
CA ALA A 193 3.71 23.63 -1.21
C ALA A 193 4.27 23.09 -2.53
N GLU A 194 4.84 23.98 -3.36
CA GLU A 194 5.49 23.57 -4.61
C GLU A 194 6.73 22.70 -4.34
N GLU A 195 7.52 23.08 -3.33
CA GLU A 195 8.70 22.33 -2.90
C GLU A 195 8.36 21.37 -1.73
N PRO A 196 9.00 20.19 -1.66
CA PRO A 196 8.81 19.27 -0.56
C PRO A 196 9.29 19.88 0.76
N TYR A 197 8.54 19.64 1.84
CA TYR A 197 8.98 19.97 3.19
C TYR A 197 10.11 19.04 3.67
N PHE A 198 10.81 19.46 4.71
CA PHE A 198 11.83 18.63 5.34
C PHE A 198 11.33 17.22 5.67
N ASP A 199 10.11 17.11 6.17
CA ASP A 199 9.46 15.84 6.53
C ASP A 199 9.22 14.94 5.33
N ASP A 200 8.87 15.50 4.17
CA ASP A 200 8.71 14.75 2.93
C ASP A 200 10.06 14.18 2.45
N VAL A 201 11.12 14.99 2.56
CA VAL A 201 12.48 14.58 2.21
C VAL A 201 12.97 13.48 3.16
N LEU A 202 12.76 13.67 4.46
CA LEU A 202 13.17 12.70 5.50
C LEU A 202 12.51 11.34 5.30
N PHE A 203 11.20 11.32 5.03
CA PHE A 203 10.46 10.09 4.76
C PHE A 203 10.99 9.36 3.52
N LYS A 204 11.23 10.11 2.42
CA LYS A 204 11.79 9.56 1.18
C LYS A 204 13.18 8.97 1.37
N GLU A 205 14.06 9.68 2.08
CA GLU A 205 15.42 9.22 2.37
C GLU A 205 15.44 7.96 3.25
N ALA A 206 14.57 7.89 4.27
CA ALA A 206 14.47 6.72 5.11
C ALA A 206 14.01 5.49 4.33
N ASN A 207 12.98 5.63 3.47
CA ASN A 207 12.53 4.55 2.59
C ASN A 207 13.66 4.08 1.66
N GLN A 208 14.42 5.00 1.04
CA GLN A 208 15.56 4.64 0.17
C GLN A 208 16.67 3.91 0.95
N LEU A 209 16.94 4.36 2.17
CA LEU A 209 17.94 3.73 3.03
C LEU A 209 17.48 2.32 3.43
N GLY A 210 16.21 2.17 3.81
CA GLY A 210 15.62 0.89 4.17
C GLY A 210 15.60 -0.11 3.01
N GLU A 211 15.36 0.37 1.78
CA GLU A 211 15.42 -0.47 0.58
C GLU A 211 16.87 -0.89 0.20
N ARG A 212 17.86 -0.06 0.52
CA ARG A 212 19.29 -0.38 0.29
C ARG A 212 19.85 -1.36 1.30
N LEU A 213 19.23 -1.50 2.47
CA LEU A 213 19.66 -2.48 3.46
C LEU A 213 19.40 -3.88 2.92
N GLN A 214 20.48 -4.60 2.59
CA GLN A 214 20.43 -5.99 2.17
C GLN A 214 20.28 -6.88 3.41
N LEU A 215 19.05 -6.98 3.93
CA LEU A 215 18.73 -7.93 4.97
C LEU A 215 18.46 -9.29 4.32
N ASP A 216 18.95 -10.35 4.97
CA ASP A 216 18.64 -11.71 4.57
C ASP A 216 17.11 -11.90 4.62
N ALA A 217 16.50 -12.27 3.48
CA ALA A 217 15.05 -12.43 3.38
C ALA A 217 14.55 -13.61 4.23
N GLU A 218 15.38 -14.61 4.49
CA GLU A 218 15.03 -15.77 5.32
C GLU A 218 15.24 -15.49 6.81
N ASN A 219 16.23 -14.65 7.14
CA ASN A 219 16.52 -14.27 8.52
C ASN A 219 16.85 -12.78 8.62
N PRO A 220 15.83 -11.90 8.50
CA PRO A 220 16.02 -10.45 8.49
C PRO A 220 16.36 -9.96 9.89
N ASP A 221 17.64 -9.82 10.18
CA ASP A 221 18.12 -9.47 11.53
C ASP A 221 18.71 -8.06 11.59
N THR A 222 18.02 -7.16 12.27
CA THR A 222 18.43 -5.77 12.51
C THR A 222 19.10 -5.57 13.86
N HIS A 223 19.02 -6.55 14.75
CA HIS A 223 19.56 -6.50 16.10
C HIS A 223 20.50 -7.69 16.36
N GLU A 224 21.44 -7.50 17.21
CA GLU A 224 22.30 -8.54 17.78
C GLU A 224 22.10 -8.60 19.28
N VAL A 225 22.34 -9.78 19.87
CA VAL A 225 22.24 -9.99 21.31
C VAL A 225 23.68 -9.94 21.85
N ASP A 226 23.95 -9.03 22.78
CA ASP A 226 25.25 -8.90 23.40
C ASP A 226 25.51 -10.01 24.46
N GLU A 227 26.71 -9.99 25.06
CA GLU A 227 27.12 -10.96 26.07
C GLU A 227 26.23 -10.91 27.34
N GLU A 228 25.56 -9.78 27.58
CA GLU A 228 24.65 -9.57 28.71
C GLU A 228 23.21 -10.01 28.40
N GLY A 229 22.94 -10.38 27.14
CA GLY A 229 21.62 -10.83 26.65
C GLY A 229 20.68 -9.69 26.26
N GLU A 230 21.20 -8.47 26.08
CA GLU A 230 20.45 -7.31 25.61
C GLU A 230 20.49 -7.19 24.09
N GLU A 231 19.36 -6.78 23.48
CA GLU A 231 19.26 -6.58 22.04
C GLU A 231 19.80 -5.18 21.66
N LYS A 232 20.85 -5.13 20.82
CA LYS A 232 21.44 -3.91 20.27
C LYS A 232 21.24 -3.84 18.75
N LEU A 233 21.10 -2.62 18.23
CA LEU A 233 21.05 -2.39 16.77
C LEU A 233 22.40 -2.67 16.12
N LYS A 234 22.42 -3.39 15.01
CA LYS A 234 23.61 -3.58 14.19
C LYS A 234 24.08 -2.26 13.58
N ASP A 235 25.38 -2.07 13.46
CA ASP A 235 26.00 -0.84 12.91
C ASP A 235 25.46 -0.47 11.51
N ALA A 236 25.21 -1.45 10.67
CA ALA A 236 24.65 -1.23 9.32
C ALA A 236 23.23 -0.61 9.34
N VAL A 237 22.51 -0.72 10.45
CA VAL A 237 21.13 -0.25 10.60
C VAL A 237 21.06 1.11 11.30
N LEU A 238 22.13 1.54 11.96
CA LEU A 238 22.18 2.82 12.69
C LEU A 238 21.78 4.04 11.86
N PRO A 239 22.23 4.19 10.58
CA PRO A 239 21.81 5.34 9.76
C PRO A 239 20.30 5.38 9.53
N LEU A 240 19.66 4.23 9.31
CA LEU A 240 18.21 4.14 9.16
C LEU A 240 17.51 4.48 10.46
N HIS A 241 17.98 3.94 11.58
CA HIS A 241 17.42 4.24 12.90
C HIS A 241 17.49 5.74 13.21
N ALA A 242 18.62 6.41 12.90
CA ALA A 242 18.77 7.84 13.11
C ALA A 242 17.75 8.67 12.30
N LYS A 243 17.45 8.26 11.06
CA LYS A 243 16.41 8.90 10.24
C LYS A 243 15.01 8.68 10.82
N LEU A 244 14.69 7.44 11.18
CA LEU A 244 13.40 7.11 11.78
C LEU A 244 13.19 7.83 13.13
N ALA A 245 14.23 8.03 13.91
CA ALA A 245 14.14 8.73 15.19
C ALA A 245 13.70 10.20 15.04
N GLN A 246 14.05 10.86 13.94
CA GLN A 246 13.70 12.26 13.66
C GLN A 246 12.25 12.42 13.17
N MET A 247 11.59 11.35 12.76
CA MET A 247 10.23 11.37 12.22
C MET A 247 9.18 11.67 13.29
N SER A 248 8.11 12.36 12.90
CA SER A 248 6.88 12.49 13.70
C SER A 248 6.19 11.14 13.87
N VAL A 249 5.22 11.06 14.77
CA VAL A 249 4.50 9.80 15.02
C VAL A 249 3.72 9.34 13.78
N SER A 250 3.07 10.27 13.06
CA SER A 250 2.35 9.94 11.82
C SER A 250 3.28 9.40 10.74
N GLN A 251 4.44 10.02 10.56
CA GLN A 251 5.47 9.58 9.63
C GLN A 251 6.00 8.18 9.96
N LYS A 252 6.28 7.92 11.24
CA LYS A 252 6.70 6.59 11.72
C LYS A 252 5.63 5.54 11.48
N ILE A 253 4.35 5.85 11.69
CA ILE A 253 3.24 4.94 11.43
C ILE A 253 3.17 4.58 9.94
N ARG A 254 3.29 5.57 9.06
CA ARG A 254 3.31 5.31 7.61
C ARG A 254 4.55 4.54 7.18
N ALA A 255 5.74 4.87 7.70
CA ALA A 255 6.97 4.11 7.47
C ALA A 255 6.87 2.66 7.97
N ALA A 256 6.27 2.45 9.15
CA ALA A 256 6.00 1.12 9.69
C ALA A 256 5.04 0.30 8.81
N THR A 257 4.05 0.96 8.18
CA THR A 257 3.04 0.32 7.34
C THR A 257 3.60 -0.03 5.95
N LEU A 258 4.32 0.89 5.32
CA LEU A 258 4.74 0.81 3.91
C LEU A 258 6.23 0.53 3.72
N GLY A 259 7.03 0.72 4.75
CA GLY A 259 8.48 0.66 4.70
C GLY A 259 9.02 -0.74 4.41
N SER A 260 10.33 -0.82 4.33
CA SER A 260 11.09 -2.07 4.18
C SER A 260 11.03 -2.93 5.45
N THR A 261 11.51 -4.16 5.37
CA THR A 261 11.68 -5.04 6.53
C THR A 261 12.52 -4.38 7.63
N GLY A 262 13.60 -3.67 7.27
CA GLY A 262 14.44 -2.96 8.24
C GLY A 262 13.68 -1.89 9.02
N GLU A 263 12.89 -1.06 8.32
CA GLU A 263 12.04 -0.06 8.96
C GLU A 263 11.03 -0.69 9.92
N ARG A 264 10.33 -1.75 9.49
CA ARG A 264 9.36 -2.44 10.36
C ARG A 264 10.00 -3.06 11.60
N LEU A 265 11.15 -3.73 11.45
CA LEU A 265 11.85 -4.38 12.58
C LEU A 265 12.42 -3.38 13.59
N ILE A 266 12.75 -2.17 13.16
CA ILE A 266 13.12 -1.08 14.06
C ILE A 266 11.86 -0.53 14.74
N LEU A 267 10.85 -0.13 13.95
CA LEU A 267 9.67 0.56 14.43
C LEU A 267 8.74 -0.30 15.29
N VAL A 268 8.80 -1.64 15.17
CA VAL A 268 8.08 -2.54 16.07
C VAL A 268 8.57 -2.46 17.52
N ARG A 269 9.77 -1.94 17.75
CA ARG A 269 10.38 -1.68 19.06
C ARG A 269 10.27 -0.22 19.50
N ASP A 270 9.59 0.63 18.71
CA ASP A 270 9.39 2.04 19.07
C ASP A 270 8.64 2.12 20.42
N PRO A 271 9.06 3.00 21.33
CA PRO A 271 8.38 3.21 22.62
C PRO A 271 6.94 3.70 22.46
N ASN A 272 6.62 4.33 21.33
CA ASN A 272 5.26 4.72 21.02
C ASN A 272 4.43 3.51 20.56
N ARG A 273 3.41 3.18 21.36
CA ARG A 273 2.52 2.04 21.12
C ARG A 273 1.83 2.08 19.75
N LEU A 274 1.48 3.27 19.26
CA LEU A 274 0.80 3.44 17.97
C LEU A 274 1.73 3.00 16.83
N VAL A 275 2.99 3.43 16.89
CA VAL A 275 4.02 3.07 15.90
C VAL A 275 4.30 1.56 15.91
N ALA A 276 4.55 1.00 17.10
CA ALA A 276 4.83 -0.43 17.24
C ALA A 276 3.66 -1.30 16.76
N THR A 277 2.42 -0.89 17.04
CA THR A 277 1.21 -1.58 16.58
C THR A 277 1.06 -1.48 15.06
N ALA A 278 1.34 -0.32 14.47
CA ALA A 278 1.27 -0.12 13.02
C ALA A 278 2.25 -1.03 12.27
N ALA A 279 3.47 -1.22 12.81
CA ALA A 279 4.45 -2.11 12.21
C ALA A 279 3.94 -3.56 12.11
N VAL A 280 3.29 -4.07 13.16
CA VAL A 280 2.72 -5.44 13.14
C VAL A 280 1.50 -5.56 12.23
N LYS A 281 0.73 -4.48 12.08
CA LYS A 281 -0.44 -4.43 11.18
C LYS A 281 -0.07 -4.20 9.71
N SER A 282 1.21 -4.01 9.40
CA SER A 282 1.67 -3.81 8.01
C SER A 282 1.27 -4.99 7.12
N PRO A 283 0.67 -4.74 5.94
CA PRO A 283 0.34 -5.79 4.99
C PRO A 283 1.58 -6.45 4.38
N LEU A 284 2.75 -5.82 4.56
CA LEU A 284 4.04 -6.31 4.08
C LEU A 284 4.76 -7.19 5.12
N MET A 285 4.22 -7.35 6.34
CA MET A 285 4.79 -8.17 7.39
C MET A 285 4.82 -9.64 6.98
N ARG A 286 5.98 -10.26 7.05
CA ARG A 286 6.20 -11.67 6.69
C ARG A 286 6.24 -12.56 7.93
N GLU A 287 6.03 -13.88 7.71
CA GLU A 287 6.04 -14.90 8.76
C GLU A 287 7.39 -14.95 9.51
N ASN A 288 8.51 -14.86 8.80
CA ASN A 288 9.84 -14.86 9.40
C ASN A 288 10.11 -13.60 10.25
N GLU A 289 9.63 -12.42 9.83
CA GLU A 289 9.66 -11.21 10.65
C GLU A 289 8.84 -11.42 11.95
N ALA A 290 7.62 -11.95 11.83
CA ALA A 290 6.78 -12.26 12.98
C ALA A 290 7.41 -13.30 13.92
N ALA A 291 8.13 -14.28 13.38
CA ALA A 291 8.87 -15.25 14.18
C ALA A 291 10.01 -14.59 14.97
N GLN A 292 10.76 -13.72 14.36
CA GLN A 292 11.84 -12.95 14.99
C GLN A 292 11.29 -12.01 16.08
N ILE A 293 10.25 -11.24 15.76
CA ILE A 293 9.62 -10.31 16.69
C ILE A 293 9.06 -11.08 17.90
N SER A 294 8.43 -12.24 17.69
CA SER A 294 7.86 -13.05 18.76
C SER A 294 8.92 -13.64 19.72
N ALA A 295 10.17 -13.78 19.26
CA ALA A 295 11.30 -14.19 20.09
C ALA A 295 11.92 -13.05 20.89
N SER A 296 11.79 -11.81 20.41
CA SER A 296 12.40 -10.62 21.01
C SER A 296 11.76 -10.28 22.37
N ARG A 297 12.61 -9.96 23.34
CA ARG A 297 12.19 -9.49 24.68
C ARG A 297 12.07 -7.97 24.75
N ALA A 298 12.55 -7.27 23.74
CA ALA A 298 12.49 -5.81 23.66
C ALA A 298 11.13 -5.27 23.19
N VAL A 299 10.31 -6.12 22.54
CA VAL A 299 8.99 -5.71 22.05
C VAL A 299 7.95 -5.69 23.17
N SER A 300 6.91 -4.83 22.99
CA SER A 300 5.83 -4.70 23.97
C SER A 300 4.88 -5.90 23.93
N ASP A 301 4.16 -6.12 25.03
CA ASP A 301 3.10 -7.14 25.16
C ASP A 301 1.96 -6.92 24.15
N ASP A 302 1.65 -5.67 23.80
CA ASP A 302 0.66 -5.34 22.76
C ASP A 302 1.06 -5.88 21.38
N VAL A 303 2.33 -5.74 21.00
CA VAL A 303 2.88 -6.31 19.75
C VAL A 303 2.72 -7.82 19.74
N LEU A 304 3.13 -8.49 20.82
CA LEU A 304 3.02 -9.95 20.94
C LEU A 304 1.56 -10.40 20.91
N ARG A 305 0.65 -9.63 21.50
CA ARG A 305 -0.79 -9.87 21.45
C ARG A 305 -1.30 -9.80 20.01
N GLN A 306 -0.89 -8.78 19.23
CA GLN A 306 -1.30 -8.66 17.83
C GLN A 306 -0.80 -9.84 16.98
N ILE A 307 0.45 -10.27 17.17
CA ILE A 307 0.98 -11.46 16.49
C ILE A 307 0.18 -12.71 16.88
N ALA A 308 -0.12 -12.89 18.16
CA ALA A 308 -0.88 -14.05 18.67
C ALA A 308 -2.34 -14.09 18.17
N LEU A 309 -2.94 -12.95 17.84
CA LEU A 309 -4.28 -12.83 17.27
C LEU A 309 -4.29 -13.06 15.75
N ASN A 310 -3.17 -12.86 15.07
CA ASN A 310 -3.09 -13.04 13.63
C ASN A 310 -2.97 -14.53 13.28
N ARG A 311 -3.99 -15.08 12.59
CA ARG A 311 -4.07 -16.48 12.21
C ARG A 311 -2.99 -16.88 11.20
N GLU A 312 -2.58 -15.98 10.33
CA GLU A 312 -1.51 -16.22 9.34
C GLU A 312 -0.18 -16.48 10.07
N PHE A 313 0.19 -15.60 10.99
CA PHE A 313 1.43 -15.75 11.75
C PHE A 313 1.40 -16.97 12.68
N THR A 314 0.26 -17.23 13.34
CA THR A 314 0.12 -18.38 14.23
C THR A 314 -0.04 -19.73 13.52
N ARG A 315 -0.05 -19.78 12.18
CA ARG A 315 0.18 -21.02 11.41
C ARG A 315 1.61 -21.53 11.61
N SER A 316 2.58 -20.62 11.66
CA SER A 316 3.98 -20.96 11.88
C SER A 316 4.22 -21.62 13.23
N TYR A 317 4.91 -22.75 13.21
CA TYR A 317 5.31 -23.42 14.44
C TYR A 317 6.31 -22.59 15.24
N GLN A 318 7.25 -21.94 14.54
CA GLN A 318 8.26 -21.10 15.17
C GLN A 318 7.65 -19.92 15.92
N VAL A 319 6.65 -19.28 15.34
CA VAL A 319 5.91 -18.20 16.02
C VAL A 319 5.20 -18.71 17.28
N LYS A 320 4.55 -19.90 17.22
CA LYS A 320 3.87 -20.49 18.39
C LYS A 320 4.85 -20.75 19.54
N ILE A 321 5.97 -21.39 19.25
CA ILE A 321 6.96 -21.73 20.29
C ILE A 321 7.59 -20.48 20.87
N ASN A 322 7.95 -19.48 20.04
CA ASN A 322 8.51 -18.22 20.47
C ASN A 322 7.54 -17.46 21.38
N LEU A 323 6.25 -17.36 21.00
CA LEU A 323 5.22 -16.71 21.82
C LEU A 323 5.05 -17.38 23.19
N VAL A 324 5.13 -18.73 23.25
CA VAL A 324 5.02 -19.44 24.55
C VAL A 324 6.28 -19.26 25.39
N MET A 325 7.45 -19.18 24.77
CA MET A 325 8.72 -18.97 25.45
C MET A 325 8.94 -17.52 25.89
N ASN A 326 8.31 -16.57 25.23
CA ASN A 326 8.51 -15.16 25.51
C ASN A 326 7.75 -14.74 26.79
N PRO A 327 8.46 -14.29 27.85
CA PRO A 327 7.84 -13.94 29.12
C PRO A 327 6.91 -12.72 29.03
N ARG A 328 7.06 -11.89 27.99
CA ARG A 328 6.20 -10.73 27.74
C ARG A 328 4.89 -11.07 27.02
N THR A 329 4.76 -12.29 26.47
CA THR A 329 3.49 -12.70 25.86
C THR A 329 2.40 -12.82 26.93
N PRO A 330 1.25 -12.14 26.78
CA PRO A 330 0.16 -12.26 27.76
C PRO A 330 -0.27 -13.72 27.94
N LEU A 331 -0.42 -14.16 29.20
CA LEU A 331 -0.63 -15.55 29.59
C LEU A 331 -1.79 -16.23 28.86
N THR A 332 -2.86 -15.48 28.61
CA THR A 332 -4.05 -15.98 27.89
C THR A 332 -3.71 -16.50 26.49
N PHE A 333 -2.80 -15.84 25.78
CA PHE A 333 -2.39 -16.25 24.45
C PHE A 333 -1.38 -17.40 24.50
N SER A 334 -0.40 -17.33 25.39
CA SER A 334 0.58 -18.39 25.56
C SER A 334 -0.11 -19.73 25.91
N THR A 335 -1.06 -19.74 26.85
CA THR A 335 -1.77 -20.96 27.25
C THR A 335 -2.60 -21.58 26.13
N ARG A 336 -3.21 -20.75 25.25
CA ARG A 336 -3.94 -21.23 24.06
C ARG A 336 -3.04 -21.95 23.05
N LEU A 337 -1.77 -21.60 22.98
CA LEU A 337 -0.82 -22.17 22.02
C LEU A 337 -0.18 -23.47 22.53
N ILE A 338 -0.13 -23.71 23.84
CA ILE A 338 0.49 -24.89 24.45
C ILE A 338 -0.01 -26.22 23.85
N PRO A 339 -1.33 -26.46 23.62
CA PRO A 339 -1.81 -27.73 23.05
C PRO A 339 -1.28 -28.01 21.64
N HIS A 340 -0.85 -27.01 20.94
CA HIS A 340 -0.34 -27.09 19.55
C HIS A 340 1.18 -27.32 19.48
N LEU A 341 1.87 -27.41 20.62
CA LEU A 341 3.30 -27.64 20.66
C LEU A 341 3.63 -29.16 20.63
N ARG A 342 4.83 -29.44 20.11
CA ARG A 342 5.38 -30.79 20.05
C ARG A 342 5.76 -31.28 21.45
N ASP A 343 5.71 -32.58 21.69
CA ASP A 343 6.02 -33.15 22.98
C ASP A 343 7.47 -32.95 23.41
N SER A 344 8.41 -32.93 22.46
CA SER A 344 9.80 -32.54 22.68
C SER A 344 9.91 -31.17 23.34
N ASP A 345 9.22 -30.20 22.78
CA ASP A 345 9.29 -28.80 23.21
C ASP A 345 8.54 -28.59 24.53
N LEU A 346 7.42 -29.28 24.73
CA LEU A 346 6.71 -29.29 26.01
C LEU A 346 7.60 -29.82 27.13
N ARG A 347 8.40 -30.89 26.89
CA ARG A 347 9.35 -31.43 27.88
C ARG A 347 10.47 -30.43 28.20
N ILE A 348 10.98 -29.69 27.19
CA ILE A 348 11.97 -28.64 27.40
C ILE A 348 11.36 -27.51 28.22
N LEU A 349 10.18 -27.02 27.84
CA LEU A 349 9.47 -25.95 28.53
C LEU A 349 9.13 -26.29 29.98
N SER A 350 8.79 -27.56 30.26
CA SER A 350 8.46 -28.02 31.63
C SER A 350 9.63 -27.90 32.62
N LYS A 351 10.87 -27.92 32.10
CA LYS A 351 12.13 -27.82 32.86
C LYS A 351 12.78 -26.44 32.78
N SER A 352 12.30 -25.58 31.87
CA SER A 352 12.89 -24.26 31.62
C SER A 352 12.61 -23.30 32.77
N LYS A 353 13.65 -22.59 33.20
CA LYS A 353 13.56 -21.47 34.15
C LYS A 353 13.15 -20.14 33.49
N ASN A 354 13.16 -20.10 32.15
CA ASN A 354 12.90 -18.87 31.38
C ASN A 354 11.41 -18.65 31.09
N VAL A 355 10.54 -19.57 31.49
CA VAL A 355 9.08 -19.41 31.34
C VAL A 355 8.44 -19.13 32.69
N SER A 356 7.31 -18.40 32.68
CA SER A 356 6.59 -18.12 33.93
C SER A 356 6.11 -19.42 34.61
N ALA A 357 5.99 -19.40 35.94
CA ALA A 357 5.48 -20.53 36.71
C ALA A 357 4.13 -21.06 36.20
N ALA A 358 3.25 -20.13 35.77
CA ALA A 358 1.93 -20.46 35.22
C ALA A 358 2.03 -21.22 33.89
N ILE A 359 2.94 -20.81 33.00
CA ILE A 359 3.21 -21.55 31.73
C ILE A 359 3.79 -22.92 32.04
N GLY A 360 4.78 -23.00 32.94
CA GLY A 360 5.35 -24.30 33.37
C GLY A 360 4.31 -25.27 33.94
N GLN A 361 3.33 -24.77 34.71
CA GLN A 361 2.22 -25.56 35.22
C GLN A 361 1.29 -26.03 34.10
N ALA A 362 0.89 -25.13 33.20
CA ALA A 362 0.03 -25.46 32.05
C ALA A 362 0.68 -26.50 31.13
N VAL A 363 1.99 -26.38 30.88
CA VAL A 363 2.77 -27.36 30.10
C VAL A 363 2.79 -28.72 30.76
N ARG A 364 3.03 -28.81 32.09
CA ARG A 364 2.98 -30.09 32.83
C ARG A 364 1.60 -30.71 32.77
N GLN A 365 0.52 -29.95 32.93
CA GLN A 365 -0.85 -30.45 32.76
C GLN A 365 -1.11 -31.00 31.36
N GLN A 366 -0.62 -30.31 30.33
CA GLN A 366 -0.77 -30.75 28.94
C GLN A 366 -0.02 -32.07 28.67
N LEU A 367 1.21 -32.18 29.18
CA LEU A 367 1.98 -33.43 29.09
C LEU A 367 1.27 -34.60 29.81
N SER A 368 0.70 -34.35 31.00
CA SER A 368 -0.02 -35.39 31.75
C SER A 368 -1.31 -35.84 31.04
N LYS A 369 -2.00 -34.94 30.34
CA LYS A 369 -3.18 -35.28 29.52
C LYS A 369 -2.78 -36.15 28.32
N LYS A 370 -1.70 -35.82 27.62
CA LYS A 370 -1.21 -36.58 26.46
C LYS A 370 -0.67 -37.99 26.85
N ASN A 371 -0.15 -38.13 28.05
CA ASN A 371 0.33 -39.45 28.53
C ASN A 371 -0.78 -40.39 29.05
N LYS A 372 -2.02 -39.87 29.20
CA LYS A 372 -3.18 -40.65 29.67
C LYS A 372 -4.13 -41.06 28.54
N GLY A 373 -3.98 -40.57 27.36
CA GLY A 373 -4.71 -40.91 26.12
C GLY A 373 -3.80 -41.66 25.15
#